data_bff4b54b812a78a31cd10852077829f0
#
_entry.id   bff4b54b812a78a31cd10852077829f0
#
_cell.length_a   1.000
_cell.length_b   1.000
_cell.length_c   1.000
_cell.angle_alpha   90.00
_cell.angle_beta   90.00
_cell.angle_gamma   90.00
#
_symmetry.space_group_name_H-M   'P 1'
#
loop_
_entity.id
_entity.type
_entity.pdbx_description
1 polymer ?
#
loop_
_entity_poly.entity_id
_entity_poly.type
_entity_poly.pdbx_seq_one_letter_code
_entity_poly.pdbx_strand_id
1 'polypeptide(L)'
;YYYNAFGMRSDEVNPHKKHILGLGDSVIYGGVQIDQDSLATSLFSAETGMQMLNISAGSWGPDNCAAYLKEKGMFDAKGIFLLVSSHDAHDNMDFMPVVGVHPAYPDKQYFCAMAEVLCRYIYPRYIKPLFNKGNKELDPDQKVLAGVDIHKNGKIFNPGFDQLKAMADSAKIPLVVYLHADQEENAEKKYNEQGNEIIAWCNKNQVRLVEDLHLLTKDDYRDGIHINAKGQRIVANVMEKEFKWLK
;
A
#
# COMPACT_ATOMS: atom_id res chain seq x y z
N TYR A 1 5.25 -15.14 7.61
CA TYR A 1 5.26 -14.22 6.48
C TYR A 1 5.07 -14.99 5.18
N TYR A 2 3.88 -14.93 4.65
CA TYR A 2 3.54 -15.64 3.41
C TYR A 2 2.47 -14.87 2.61
N TYR A 3 2.35 -15.23 1.34
CA TYR A 3 1.35 -14.72 0.43
C TYR A 3 0.51 -15.86 -0.11
N ASN A 4 -0.77 -15.61 -0.33
CA ASN A 4 -1.65 -16.57 -0.97
C ASN A 4 -1.46 -16.59 -2.51
N ALA A 5 -2.19 -17.47 -3.20
CA ALA A 5 -2.11 -17.62 -4.65
C ALA A 5 -2.45 -16.35 -5.45
N PHE A 6 -3.08 -15.36 -4.84
CA PHE A 6 -3.41 -14.06 -5.44
C PHE A 6 -2.37 -12.97 -5.12
N GLY A 7 -1.28 -13.30 -4.41
CA GLY A 7 -0.27 -12.34 -4.00
C GLY A 7 -0.67 -11.45 -2.82
N MET A 8 -1.77 -11.77 -2.13
CA MET A 8 -2.18 -11.06 -0.91
C MET A 8 -1.40 -11.57 0.29
N ARG A 9 -1.05 -10.69 1.22
CA ARG A 9 -0.49 -11.08 2.53
C ARG A 9 -1.61 -11.56 3.47
N SER A 10 -2.20 -12.68 3.13
CA SER A 10 -3.35 -13.31 3.79
C SER A 10 -3.30 -14.82 3.63
N ASP A 11 -4.13 -15.52 4.42
CA ASP A 11 -4.44 -16.91 4.16
C ASP A 11 -5.06 -17.08 2.76
N GLU A 12 -5.05 -18.33 2.24
CA GLU A 12 -5.76 -18.67 1.01
C GLU A 12 -7.24 -18.27 1.12
N VAL A 13 -7.79 -17.79 0.01
CA VAL A 13 -9.18 -17.33 -0.04
C VAL A 13 -10.11 -18.50 0.26
N ASN A 14 -10.83 -18.43 1.38
CA ASN A 14 -11.75 -19.48 1.79
C ASN A 14 -13.18 -19.15 1.32
N PRO A 15 -13.74 -19.89 0.33
CA PRO A 15 -15.05 -19.58 -0.23
C PRO A 15 -16.23 -19.75 0.76
N HIS A 16 -15.97 -20.37 1.94
CA HIS A 16 -16.98 -20.58 2.98
C HIS A 16 -17.00 -19.45 4.03
N LYS A 17 -16.12 -18.47 3.92
CA LYS A 17 -16.08 -17.30 4.82
C LYS A 17 -16.63 -16.05 4.13
N LYS A 18 -17.18 -15.13 4.93
CA LYS A 18 -17.47 -13.78 4.46
C LYS A 18 -16.16 -13.04 4.29
N HIS A 19 -15.96 -12.39 3.14
CA HIS A 19 -14.72 -11.65 2.85
C HIS A 19 -14.92 -10.16 3.05
N ILE A 20 -13.90 -9.51 3.61
CA ILE A 20 -13.71 -8.05 3.62
C ILE A 20 -12.40 -7.76 2.90
N LEU A 21 -12.39 -6.78 2.02
CA LEU A 21 -11.17 -6.34 1.33
C LEU A 21 -10.46 -5.30 2.20
N GLY A 22 -9.27 -5.63 2.68
CA GLY A 22 -8.36 -4.70 3.35
C GLY A 22 -7.39 -4.14 2.32
N LEU A 23 -7.60 -2.89 1.92
CA LEU A 23 -6.84 -2.21 0.88
C LEU A 23 -5.93 -1.15 1.48
N GLY A 24 -4.81 -0.87 0.85
CA GLY A 24 -3.93 0.23 1.23
C GLY A 24 -2.47 0.01 0.86
N ASP A 25 -1.62 0.75 1.53
CA ASP A 25 -0.19 0.84 1.33
C ASP A 25 0.64 -0.03 2.31
N SER A 26 1.84 0.45 2.61
CA SER A 26 2.77 -0.20 3.55
C SER A 26 2.26 -0.26 4.99
N VAL A 27 1.33 0.60 5.40
CA VAL A 27 0.82 0.64 6.78
C VAL A 27 -0.03 -0.60 7.08
N ILE A 28 -1.03 -0.90 6.23
CA ILE A 28 -1.86 -2.11 6.38
C ILE A 28 -1.10 -3.37 5.96
N TYR A 29 -0.16 -3.24 5.00
CA TYR A 29 0.75 -4.31 4.62
C TYR A 29 1.63 -4.78 5.78
N GLY A 30 2.02 -3.87 6.67
CA GLY A 30 2.77 -4.14 7.90
C GLY A 30 4.27 -4.35 7.73
N GLY A 31 4.79 -4.43 6.50
CA GLY A 31 6.21 -4.63 6.23
C GLY A 31 6.76 -5.94 6.80
N VAL A 32 8.08 -6.11 6.76
CA VAL A 32 8.77 -7.32 7.25
C VAL A 32 8.95 -7.36 8.77
N GLN A 33 8.67 -6.26 9.47
CA GLN A 33 8.88 -6.14 10.91
C GLN A 33 7.64 -6.48 11.75
N ILE A 34 6.50 -6.73 11.10
CA ILE A 34 5.28 -7.19 11.77
C ILE A 34 5.05 -8.65 11.42
N ASP A 35 4.90 -9.49 12.44
CA ASP A 35 4.57 -10.88 12.27
C ASP A 35 3.19 -11.05 11.62
N GLN A 36 3.01 -12.14 10.86
CA GLN A 36 1.76 -12.42 10.15
C GLN A 36 0.54 -12.35 11.08
N ASP A 37 0.64 -12.97 12.26
CA ASP A 37 -0.45 -13.06 13.23
C ASP A 37 -0.73 -11.74 13.97
N SER A 38 0.18 -10.76 13.85
CA SER A 38 0.06 -9.44 14.46
C SER A 38 -0.46 -8.37 13.51
N LEU A 39 -0.71 -8.69 12.24
CA LEU A 39 -1.34 -7.77 11.28
C LEU A 39 -2.78 -7.50 11.67
N ALA A 40 -3.22 -6.27 11.49
CA ALA A 40 -4.62 -5.87 11.74
C ALA A 40 -5.61 -6.77 10.99
N THR A 41 -5.30 -7.12 9.74
CA THR A 41 -6.11 -8.01 8.89
C THR A 41 -6.17 -9.44 9.41
N SER A 42 -5.06 -9.97 9.94
CA SER A 42 -5.01 -11.31 10.54
C SER A 42 -5.76 -11.35 11.87
N LEU A 43 -5.55 -10.33 12.71
CA LEU A 43 -6.23 -10.18 14.00
C LEU A 43 -7.75 -10.09 13.81
N PHE A 44 -8.21 -9.24 12.89
CA PHE A 44 -9.62 -9.15 12.51
C PHE A 44 -10.20 -10.51 12.10
N SER A 45 -9.48 -11.22 11.24
CA SER A 45 -9.94 -12.52 10.73
C SER A 45 -10.05 -13.56 11.83
N ALA A 46 -9.09 -13.60 12.76
CA ALA A 46 -9.07 -14.52 13.89
C ALA A 46 -10.23 -14.24 14.88
N GLU A 47 -10.53 -12.98 15.15
CA GLU A 47 -11.50 -12.57 16.17
C GLU A 47 -12.95 -12.58 15.67
N THR A 48 -13.14 -12.35 14.37
CA THR A 48 -14.51 -12.26 13.80
C THR A 48 -14.98 -13.54 13.14
N GLY A 49 -14.07 -14.43 12.74
CA GLY A 49 -14.35 -15.58 11.88
C GLY A 49 -14.59 -15.24 10.41
N MET A 50 -14.75 -13.96 10.06
CA MET A 50 -14.69 -13.48 8.67
C MET A 50 -13.25 -13.53 8.17
N GLN A 51 -13.03 -13.38 6.87
CA GLN A 51 -11.69 -13.32 6.31
C GLN A 51 -11.45 -11.92 5.74
N MET A 52 -10.45 -11.21 6.27
CA MET A 52 -9.98 -9.98 5.65
C MET A 52 -8.83 -10.30 4.69
N LEU A 53 -9.03 -9.96 3.43
CA LEU A 53 -8.06 -10.16 2.36
C LEU A 53 -7.16 -8.93 2.31
N ASN A 54 -5.89 -9.09 2.70
CA ASN A 54 -4.92 -7.98 2.73
C ASN A 54 -4.34 -7.73 1.33
N ILE A 55 -4.97 -6.81 0.61
CA ILE A 55 -4.60 -6.39 -0.75
C ILE A 55 -3.83 -5.07 -0.65
N SER A 56 -2.55 -5.17 -0.39
CA SER A 56 -1.71 -4.01 -0.13
C SER A 56 -0.26 -4.28 -0.50
N ALA A 57 0.48 -3.23 -0.77
CA ALA A 57 1.93 -3.30 -0.94
C ALA A 57 2.58 -1.97 -0.57
N GLY A 58 3.90 -1.97 -0.40
CA GLY A 58 4.64 -0.72 -0.14
C GLY A 58 4.43 0.28 -1.28
N SER A 59 4.18 1.54 -0.90
CA SER A 59 3.98 2.66 -1.83
C SER A 59 2.78 2.52 -2.80
N TRP A 60 1.82 1.67 -2.50
CA TRP A 60 0.56 1.64 -3.24
C TRP A 60 -0.33 2.81 -2.83
N GLY A 61 -0.99 3.40 -3.83
CA GLY A 61 -2.10 4.32 -3.63
C GLY A 61 -3.46 3.66 -3.92
N PRO A 62 -4.56 4.39 -3.72
CA PRO A 62 -5.91 3.88 -4.01
C PRO A 62 -6.12 3.40 -5.45
N ASP A 63 -5.45 4.00 -6.44
CA ASP A 63 -5.50 3.61 -7.85
C ASP A 63 -4.84 2.23 -8.10
N ASN A 64 -3.77 1.89 -7.37
CA ASN A 64 -3.18 0.55 -7.41
C ASN A 64 -4.16 -0.50 -6.87
N CYS A 65 -4.83 -0.18 -5.75
CA CYS A 65 -5.85 -1.06 -5.17
C CYS A 65 -7.01 -1.26 -6.15
N ALA A 66 -7.48 -0.21 -6.80
CA ALA A 66 -8.54 -0.29 -7.81
C ALA A 66 -8.11 -1.12 -9.03
N ALA A 67 -6.87 -0.93 -9.51
CA ALA A 67 -6.31 -1.71 -10.61
C ALA A 67 -6.23 -3.21 -10.26
N TYR A 68 -5.78 -3.54 -9.05
CA TYR A 68 -5.75 -4.91 -8.56
C TYR A 68 -7.15 -5.55 -8.57
N LEU A 69 -8.15 -4.86 -8.02
CA LEU A 69 -9.52 -5.38 -7.97
C LEU A 69 -10.15 -5.49 -9.37
N LYS A 70 -9.79 -4.60 -10.29
CA LYS A 70 -10.23 -4.70 -11.69
C LYS A 70 -9.68 -5.95 -12.38
N GLU A 71 -8.44 -6.34 -12.06
CA GLU A 71 -7.80 -7.52 -12.63
C GLU A 71 -8.23 -8.83 -11.96
N LYS A 72 -8.27 -8.86 -10.62
CA LYS A 72 -8.48 -10.09 -9.82
C LYS A 72 -9.93 -10.29 -9.35
N GLY A 73 -10.77 -9.25 -9.42
CA GLY A 73 -12.16 -9.28 -8.98
C GLY A 73 -12.37 -8.88 -7.53
N MET A 74 -13.64 -8.87 -7.11
CA MET A 74 -14.10 -8.41 -5.79
C MET A 74 -14.23 -9.54 -4.75
N PHE A 75 -13.91 -10.78 -5.09
CA PHE A 75 -13.91 -11.96 -4.19
C PHE A 75 -15.20 -12.16 -3.39
N ASP A 76 -16.36 -11.81 -3.97
CA ASP A 76 -17.67 -11.81 -3.29
C ASP A 76 -17.68 -11.11 -1.93
N ALA A 77 -16.84 -10.08 -1.80
CA ALA A 77 -16.65 -9.34 -0.56
C ALA A 77 -17.94 -8.69 -0.07
N LYS A 78 -18.04 -8.51 1.25
CA LYS A 78 -19.16 -7.88 1.94
C LYS A 78 -18.86 -6.46 2.40
N GLY A 79 -17.64 -5.98 2.15
CA GLY A 79 -17.20 -4.63 2.45
C GLY A 79 -15.76 -4.38 2.04
N ILE A 80 -15.41 -3.11 1.97
CA ILE A 80 -14.05 -2.61 1.69
C ILE A 80 -13.61 -1.76 2.87
N PHE A 81 -12.43 -2.04 3.40
CA PHE A 81 -11.70 -1.18 4.34
C PHE A 81 -10.46 -0.66 3.62
N LEU A 82 -10.48 0.63 3.27
CA LEU A 82 -9.38 1.31 2.60
C LEU A 82 -8.59 2.12 3.64
N LEU A 83 -7.40 1.67 3.97
CA LEU A 83 -6.47 2.41 4.82
C LEU A 83 -5.57 3.27 3.94
N VAL A 84 -5.61 4.57 4.19
CA VAL A 84 -4.83 5.58 3.48
C VAL A 84 -4.20 6.55 4.46
N SER A 85 -3.09 7.16 4.06
CA SER A 85 -2.47 8.29 4.74
C SER A 85 -2.69 9.57 3.94
N SER A 86 -2.41 10.74 4.53
CA SER A 86 -2.66 12.02 3.88
C SER A 86 -2.04 12.13 2.47
N HIS A 87 -0.82 11.61 2.28
CA HIS A 87 -0.14 11.68 0.99
C HIS A 87 -0.84 10.89 -0.13
N ASP A 88 -1.68 9.91 0.20
CA ASP A 88 -2.43 9.13 -0.79
C ASP A 88 -3.46 9.97 -1.57
N ALA A 89 -3.79 11.16 -1.08
CA ALA A 89 -4.61 12.10 -1.84
C ALA A 89 -4.01 12.42 -3.21
N HIS A 90 -2.68 12.47 -3.30
CA HIS A 90 -1.95 12.84 -4.52
C HIS A 90 -0.91 11.81 -4.94
N ASP A 91 -0.90 10.63 -4.32
CA ASP A 91 0.05 9.56 -4.63
C ASP A 91 -0.37 8.78 -5.88
N ASN A 92 -0.53 9.49 -6.98
CA ASN A 92 -0.81 8.90 -8.29
C ASN A 92 0.47 8.32 -8.86
N MET A 93 0.41 7.05 -9.23
CA MET A 93 1.57 6.34 -9.74
C MET A 93 1.43 6.03 -11.23
N ASP A 94 2.23 6.73 -12.05
CA ASP A 94 2.47 6.35 -13.44
C ASP A 94 3.62 5.34 -13.48
N PHE A 95 3.29 4.08 -13.68
CA PHE A 95 4.29 3.04 -13.81
C PHE A 95 4.93 3.07 -15.20
N MET A 96 6.16 3.54 -15.28
CA MET A 96 6.99 3.29 -16.44
C MET A 96 7.44 1.82 -16.45
N PRO A 97 7.46 1.16 -17.63
CA PRO A 97 8.01 -0.19 -17.72
C PRO A 97 9.47 -0.19 -17.26
N VAL A 98 9.79 -0.93 -16.21
CA VAL A 98 11.15 -1.01 -15.65
C VAL A 98 11.92 -2.22 -16.18
N VAL A 99 11.22 -3.27 -16.61
CA VAL A 99 11.85 -4.49 -17.14
C VAL A 99 12.53 -4.21 -18.45
N GLY A 100 13.81 -4.56 -18.54
CA GLY A 100 14.67 -4.28 -19.70
C GLY A 100 15.19 -2.82 -19.78
N VAL A 101 14.70 -1.92 -18.93
CA VAL A 101 15.13 -0.52 -18.84
C VAL A 101 16.02 -0.32 -17.61
N HIS A 102 15.60 -0.81 -16.47
CA HIS A 102 16.33 -0.69 -15.23
C HIS A 102 17.32 -1.85 -15.06
N PRO A 103 18.61 -1.59 -14.73
CA PRO A 103 19.62 -2.64 -14.57
C PRO A 103 19.26 -3.72 -13.53
N ALA A 104 18.44 -3.37 -12.51
CA ALA A 104 17.97 -4.31 -11.52
C ALA A 104 16.84 -5.25 -12.02
N TYR A 105 16.20 -4.91 -13.16
CA TYR A 105 15.09 -5.66 -13.75
C TYR A 105 15.40 -6.01 -15.21
N PRO A 106 16.37 -6.91 -15.48
CA PRO A 106 16.71 -7.30 -16.84
C PRO A 106 15.53 -8.04 -17.50
N ASP A 107 15.36 -7.84 -18.80
CA ASP A 107 14.34 -8.53 -19.62
C ASP A 107 14.64 -10.02 -19.81
N LYS A 108 15.89 -10.42 -19.62
CA LYS A 108 16.35 -11.79 -19.72
C LYS A 108 17.21 -12.16 -18.52
N GLN A 109 17.01 -13.36 -18.03
CA GLN A 109 17.88 -13.90 -16.98
C GLN A 109 19.32 -14.06 -17.50
N TYR A 110 20.30 -13.69 -16.69
CA TYR A 110 21.70 -13.97 -16.99
C TYR A 110 21.93 -15.49 -17.03
N PHE A 111 22.82 -15.93 -17.93
CA PHE A 111 23.08 -17.35 -18.10
C PHE A 111 23.72 -18.02 -16.84
N CYS A 112 24.33 -17.25 -15.97
CA CYS A 112 24.78 -17.68 -14.64
C CYS A 112 24.95 -16.47 -13.69
N ALA A 113 24.93 -16.76 -12.38
CA ALA A 113 25.07 -15.73 -11.33
C ALA A 113 26.38 -14.92 -11.43
N MET A 114 27.48 -15.52 -11.87
CA MET A 114 28.75 -14.81 -12.07
C MET A 114 28.67 -13.75 -13.18
N ALA A 115 27.96 -14.04 -14.26
CA ALA A 115 27.71 -13.07 -15.31
C ALA A 115 26.86 -11.90 -14.79
N GLU A 116 25.85 -12.17 -13.97
CA GLU A 116 25.07 -11.13 -13.32
C GLU A 116 25.94 -10.24 -12.42
N VAL A 117 26.75 -10.84 -11.55
CA VAL A 117 27.67 -10.09 -10.67
C VAL A 117 28.61 -9.20 -11.47
N LEU A 118 29.22 -9.72 -12.53
CA LEU A 118 30.14 -8.95 -13.37
C LEU A 118 29.42 -7.81 -14.10
N CYS A 119 28.30 -8.08 -14.77
CA CYS A 119 27.63 -7.11 -15.62
C CYS A 119 26.80 -6.07 -14.81
N ARG A 120 26.19 -6.48 -13.71
CA ARG A 120 25.29 -5.64 -12.94
C ARG A 120 25.97 -4.87 -11.81
N TYR A 121 26.98 -5.48 -11.16
CA TYR A 121 27.59 -4.90 -9.96
C TYR A 121 29.03 -4.41 -10.22
N ILE A 122 29.87 -5.22 -10.86
CA ILE A 122 31.30 -4.90 -10.99
C ILE A 122 31.53 -3.93 -12.15
N TYR A 123 31.03 -4.24 -13.33
CA TYR A 123 31.25 -3.41 -14.52
C TYR A 123 30.78 -1.97 -14.37
N PRO A 124 29.55 -1.66 -13.92
CA PRO A 124 29.08 -0.29 -13.80
C PRO A 124 29.84 0.51 -12.74
N ARG A 125 30.21 -0.13 -11.64
CA ARG A 125 30.81 0.55 -10.48
C ARG A 125 32.33 0.73 -10.59
N TYR A 126 33.02 -0.23 -11.15
CA TYR A 126 34.49 -0.27 -11.10
C TYR A 126 35.15 -0.18 -12.48
N ILE A 127 34.53 -0.69 -13.52
CA ILE A 127 35.13 -0.78 -14.87
C ILE A 127 34.70 0.40 -15.73
N LYS A 128 33.40 0.66 -15.85
CA LYS A 128 32.87 1.75 -16.67
C LYS A 128 33.46 3.12 -16.32
N PRO A 129 33.67 3.51 -15.04
CA PRO A 129 34.27 4.79 -14.67
C PRO A 129 35.71 4.95 -15.10
N LEU A 130 36.47 3.84 -15.28
CA LEU A 130 37.87 3.90 -15.74
C LEU A 130 37.98 4.37 -17.21
N PHE A 131 36.94 4.13 -18.00
CA PHE A 131 36.90 4.51 -19.42
C PHE A 131 36.16 5.84 -19.64
N ASN A 132 35.37 6.31 -18.68
CA ASN A 132 34.65 7.59 -18.77
C ASN A 132 35.34 8.68 -17.95
N LYS A 133 36.53 9.13 -18.40
CA LYS A 133 37.22 10.29 -17.83
C LYS A 133 36.59 11.59 -18.36
N GLY A 134 35.55 12.10 -17.71
CA GLY A 134 35.11 13.46 -18.06
C GLY A 134 33.70 13.88 -17.71
N ASN A 135 32.74 12.98 -17.57
CA ASN A 135 31.41 13.33 -17.09
C ASN A 135 31.17 12.64 -15.73
N LYS A 136 30.88 13.43 -14.71
CA LYS A 136 30.19 12.90 -13.52
C LYS A 136 28.78 12.46 -13.98
N GLU A 137 28.73 11.33 -14.67
CA GLU A 137 27.46 10.65 -14.84
C GLU A 137 27.01 10.24 -13.44
N LEU A 138 25.83 10.66 -13.07
CA LEU A 138 25.11 10.13 -11.88
C LEU A 138 25.22 8.61 -11.88
N ASP A 139 25.40 8.04 -10.69
CA ASP A 139 25.34 6.60 -10.47
C ASP A 139 24.19 6.01 -11.29
N PRO A 140 24.39 4.91 -12.04
CA PRO A 140 23.30 4.28 -12.78
C PRO A 140 22.04 4.07 -11.93
N ASP A 141 22.20 3.73 -10.65
CA ASP A 141 21.09 3.59 -9.70
C ASP A 141 20.42 4.97 -9.44
N GLN A 142 21.16 6.07 -9.42
CA GLN A 142 20.60 7.43 -9.28
C GLN A 142 19.99 7.97 -10.59
N LYS A 143 20.57 7.65 -11.76
CA LYS A 143 19.97 7.99 -13.06
C LYS A 143 18.67 7.25 -13.28
N VAL A 144 18.62 6.03 -12.84
CA VAL A 144 17.44 5.17 -12.95
C VAL A 144 16.37 5.62 -11.96
N LEU A 145 16.75 5.96 -10.74
CA LEU A 145 15.84 6.60 -9.76
C LEU A 145 15.31 7.94 -10.28
N ALA A 146 16.07 8.72 -11.00
CA ALA A 146 15.68 10.03 -11.55
C ALA A 146 14.86 9.96 -12.86
N GLY A 147 14.85 8.84 -13.58
CA GLY A 147 14.23 8.73 -14.91
C GLY A 147 13.25 7.61 -15.11
N VAL A 148 13.20 6.63 -14.20
CA VAL A 148 12.32 5.46 -14.25
C VAL A 148 11.60 5.31 -12.91
N ASP A 149 11.57 6.39 -12.14
CA ASP A 149 10.90 6.41 -10.87
C ASP A 149 9.40 6.26 -11.05
N ILE A 150 8.81 5.66 -10.07
CA ILE A 150 7.38 5.77 -9.76
C ILE A 150 7.10 7.27 -9.67
N HIS A 151 6.64 7.87 -10.75
CA HIS A 151 6.32 9.29 -10.77
C HIS A 151 5.05 9.52 -9.99
N LYS A 152 5.21 9.94 -8.74
CA LYS A 152 4.11 10.50 -7.96
C LYS A 152 3.68 11.81 -8.61
N ASN A 153 2.55 11.80 -9.29
CA ASN A 153 2.02 12.99 -9.95
C ASN A 153 1.33 13.93 -8.94
N GLY A 154 1.96 14.32 -7.86
CA GLY A 154 1.43 15.08 -6.73
C GLY A 154 0.54 16.32 -6.98
N LYS A 155 -0.18 16.39 -8.10
CA LYS A 155 -0.99 17.55 -8.51
C LYS A 155 -2.48 17.25 -8.67
N ILE A 156 -2.88 15.99 -8.70
CA ILE A 156 -4.27 15.59 -8.98
C ILE A 156 -4.71 14.65 -7.87
N PHE A 157 -5.90 14.87 -7.32
CA PHE A 157 -6.50 13.97 -6.36
C PHE A 157 -6.58 12.55 -6.96
N ASN A 158 -6.17 11.54 -6.19
CA ASN A 158 -5.99 10.19 -6.68
C ASN A 158 -7.32 9.61 -7.20
N PRO A 159 -7.40 9.24 -8.49
CA PRO A 159 -8.64 8.74 -9.10
C PRO A 159 -9.09 7.38 -8.55
N GLY A 160 -8.22 6.69 -7.84
CA GLY A 160 -8.53 5.41 -7.20
C GLY A 160 -9.66 5.51 -6.18
N PHE A 161 -9.80 6.64 -5.50
CA PHE A 161 -10.93 6.87 -4.58
C PHE A 161 -12.28 6.74 -5.29
N ASP A 162 -12.46 7.43 -6.43
CA ASP A 162 -13.70 7.37 -7.23
C ASP A 162 -13.89 5.97 -7.83
N GLN A 163 -12.82 5.32 -8.28
CA GLN A 163 -12.87 3.97 -8.84
C GLN A 163 -13.31 2.95 -7.80
N LEU A 164 -12.71 2.98 -6.59
CA LEU A 164 -13.08 2.08 -5.49
C LEU A 164 -14.50 2.32 -5.02
N LYS A 165 -14.94 3.59 -4.95
CA LYS A 165 -16.33 3.94 -4.63
C LYS A 165 -17.29 3.36 -5.67
N ALA A 166 -17.02 3.53 -6.95
CA ALA A 166 -17.85 2.98 -8.03
C ALA A 166 -17.92 1.43 -7.98
N MET A 167 -16.81 0.75 -7.66
CA MET A 167 -16.78 -0.70 -7.47
C MET A 167 -17.64 -1.13 -6.27
N ALA A 168 -17.52 -0.44 -5.14
CA ALA A 168 -18.31 -0.70 -3.94
C ALA A 168 -19.81 -0.51 -4.18
N ASP A 169 -20.18 0.58 -4.87
CA ASP A 169 -21.57 0.87 -5.23
C ASP A 169 -22.15 -0.18 -6.18
N SER A 170 -21.39 -0.58 -7.20
CA SER A 170 -21.80 -1.63 -8.13
C SER A 170 -22.02 -2.96 -7.43
N ALA A 171 -21.16 -3.29 -6.48
CA ALA A 171 -21.27 -4.50 -5.66
C ALA A 171 -22.29 -4.36 -4.51
N LYS A 172 -22.83 -3.16 -4.26
CA LYS A 172 -23.75 -2.82 -3.16
C LYS A 172 -23.18 -3.17 -1.78
N ILE A 173 -21.90 -2.89 -1.59
CA ILE A 173 -21.18 -3.10 -0.34
C ILE A 173 -20.63 -1.78 0.22
N PRO A 174 -20.45 -1.66 1.53
CA PRO A 174 -19.88 -0.45 2.12
C PRO A 174 -18.40 -0.30 1.76
N LEU A 175 -18.01 0.97 1.54
CA LEU A 175 -16.63 1.42 1.55
C LEU A 175 -16.40 2.22 2.84
N VAL A 176 -15.44 1.77 3.64
CA VAL A 176 -14.95 2.48 4.83
C VAL A 176 -13.54 2.97 4.52
N VAL A 177 -13.33 4.27 4.62
CA VAL A 177 -12.00 4.88 4.54
C VAL A 177 -11.47 5.08 5.95
N TYR A 178 -10.28 4.57 6.21
CA TYR A 178 -9.53 4.83 7.43
C TYR A 178 -8.37 5.74 7.08
N LEU A 179 -8.44 7.00 7.56
CA LEU A 179 -7.40 7.99 7.35
C LEU A 179 -6.39 7.90 8.49
N HIS A 180 -5.21 7.46 8.13
CA HIS A 180 -4.07 7.27 9.03
C HIS A 180 -3.23 8.54 9.08
N ALA A 181 -3.03 9.07 10.28
CA ALA A 181 -2.13 10.18 10.55
C ALA A 181 -0.68 9.67 10.68
N ASP A 182 0.27 10.37 10.10
CA ASP A 182 1.68 10.17 10.45
C ASP A 182 1.99 10.71 11.88
N GLN A 183 3.22 10.53 12.35
CA GLN A 183 3.59 10.98 13.70
C GLN A 183 3.51 12.50 13.89
N GLU A 184 3.77 13.29 12.85
CA GLU A 184 3.71 14.75 12.91
C GLU A 184 2.25 15.21 13.01
N GLU A 185 1.40 14.72 12.12
CA GLU A 185 -0.05 14.96 12.16
C GLU A 185 -0.67 14.51 13.50
N ASN A 186 -0.25 13.33 13.96
CA ASN A 186 -0.72 12.80 15.25
C ASN A 186 -0.28 13.69 16.43
N ALA A 187 0.96 14.20 16.44
CA ALA A 187 1.45 15.10 17.47
C ALA A 187 0.71 16.45 17.45
N GLU A 188 0.44 16.99 16.26
CA GLU A 188 -0.30 18.24 16.07
C GLU A 188 -1.81 18.08 16.26
N LYS A 189 -2.31 16.84 16.28
CA LYS A 189 -3.75 16.51 16.27
C LYS A 189 -4.50 17.14 15.10
N LYS A 190 -3.86 17.21 13.95
CA LYS A 190 -4.38 17.83 12.75
C LYS A 190 -3.82 17.17 11.50
N TYR A 191 -4.70 16.84 10.56
CA TYR A 191 -4.28 16.42 9.22
C TYR A 191 -3.74 17.59 8.41
N ASN A 192 -2.79 17.31 7.53
CA ASN A 192 -2.28 18.28 6.57
C ASN A 192 -3.33 18.59 5.47
N GLU A 193 -2.95 19.41 4.48
CA GLU A 193 -3.84 19.82 3.40
C GLU A 193 -4.37 18.61 2.60
N GLN A 194 -3.53 17.65 2.29
CA GLN A 194 -3.90 16.44 1.54
C GLN A 194 -4.85 15.54 2.33
N GLY A 195 -4.62 15.35 3.63
CA GLY A 195 -5.56 14.63 4.51
C GLY A 195 -6.94 15.31 4.57
N ASN A 196 -6.96 16.64 4.60
CA ASN A 196 -8.22 17.38 4.55
C ASN A 196 -8.95 17.25 3.20
N GLU A 197 -8.23 17.06 2.08
CA GLU A 197 -8.86 16.74 0.79
C GLU A 197 -9.54 15.36 0.82
N ILE A 198 -8.92 14.34 1.45
CA ILE A 198 -9.55 13.02 1.64
C ILE A 198 -10.83 13.16 2.49
N ILE A 199 -10.77 13.90 3.60
CA ILE A 199 -11.93 14.16 4.45
C ILE A 199 -13.07 14.84 3.64
N ALA A 200 -12.73 15.87 2.86
CA ALA A 200 -13.69 16.56 2.01
C ALA A 200 -14.30 15.63 0.94
N TRP A 201 -13.48 14.76 0.33
CA TRP A 201 -13.96 13.76 -0.63
C TRP A 201 -14.93 12.77 0.03
N CYS A 202 -14.58 12.23 1.20
CA CYS A 202 -15.44 11.30 1.94
C CYS A 202 -16.80 11.93 2.28
N ASN A 203 -16.78 13.17 2.79
CA ASN A 203 -18.00 13.91 3.11
C ASN A 203 -18.89 14.17 1.88
N LYS A 204 -18.28 14.62 0.78
CA LYS A 204 -18.99 14.88 -0.49
C LYS A 204 -19.65 13.63 -1.05
N ASN A 205 -18.98 12.48 -0.96
CA ASN A 205 -19.42 11.21 -1.52
C ASN A 205 -20.18 10.32 -0.51
N GLN A 206 -20.45 10.84 0.70
CA GLN A 206 -21.13 10.11 1.78
C GLN A 206 -20.45 8.77 2.11
N VAL A 207 -19.11 8.72 2.04
CA VAL A 207 -18.31 7.57 2.39
C VAL A 207 -18.02 7.58 3.89
N ARG A 208 -18.16 6.45 4.54
CA ARG A 208 -17.81 6.30 5.95
C ARG A 208 -16.32 6.56 6.13
N LEU A 209 -15.98 7.56 6.94
CA LEU A 209 -14.61 7.92 7.31
C LEU A 209 -14.36 7.58 8.78
N VAL A 210 -13.20 7.02 9.06
CA VAL A 210 -12.61 6.86 10.40
C VAL A 210 -11.28 7.60 10.41
N GLU A 211 -11.14 8.54 11.32
CA GLU A 211 -9.94 9.32 11.54
C GLU A 211 -9.19 8.80 12.77
N ASP A 212 -7.87 8.64 12.70
CA ASP A 212 -7.12 8.02 13.79
C ASP A 212 -6.28 8.97 14.64
N LEU A 213 -6.36 10.29 14.41
CA LEU A 213 -5.65 11.32 15.18
C LEU A 213 -5.75 11.17 16.71
N HIS A 214 -6.84 10.57 17.19
CA HIS A 214 -7.08 10.36 18.62
C HIS A 214 -7.08 8.90 19.04
N LEU A 215 -6.85 7.98 18.10
CA LEU A 215 -6.82 6.55 18.38
C LEU A 215 -5.41 6.04 18.67
N LEU A 216 -4.42 6.62 17.98
CA LEU A 216 -3.02 6.26 18.11
C LEU A 216 -2.26 7.24 18.99
N THR A 217 -1.22 6.73 19.63
CA THR A 217 -0.23 7.49 20.39
C THR A 217 1.15 7.28 19.77
N LYS A 218 2.13 8.09 20.15
CA LYS A 218 3.52 7.94 19.65
C LYS A 218 4.07 6.52 19.85
N ASP A 219 3.66 5.83 20.91
CA ASP A 219 4.14 4.47 21.26
C ASP A 219 3.54 3.38 20.37
N ASP A 220 2.57 3.72 19.53
CA ASP A 220 1.92 2.78 18.58
C ASP A 220 2.59 2.80 17.20
N TYR A 221 3.54 3.74 16.99
CA TYR A 221 4.32 3.82 15.77
C TYR A 221 5.66 3.11 15.93
N ARG A 222 6.18 2.63 14.80
CA ARG A 222 7.53 2.09 14.63
C ARG A 222 8.49 3.14 14.10
N ASP A 223 8.02 3.97 13.19
CA ASP A 223 8.74 5.07 12.55
C ASP A 223 7.75 6.22 12.24
N GLY A 224 8.12 7.19 11.41
CA GLY A 224 7.33 8.38 11.14
C GLY A 224 5.89 8.12 10.67
N ILE A 225 5.61 6.96 10.06
CA ILE A 225 4.29 6.65 9.52
C ILE A 225 3.83 5.23 9.84
N HIS A 226 4.74 4.25 9.89
CA HIS A 226 4.35 2.86 10.07
C HIS A 226 4.03 2.55 11.53
N ILE A 227 2.94 1.85 11.74
CA ILE A 227 2.51 1.39 13.06
C ILE A 227 3.18 0.07 13.45
N ASN A 228 3.39 -0.12 14.76
CA ASN A 228 3.88 -1.37 15.33
C ASN A 228 2.74 -2.35 15.65
N ALA A 229 3.03 -3.47 16.29
CA ALA A 229 2.01 -4.49 16.61
C ALA A 229 0.86 -3.96 17.49
N LYS A 230 1.12 -2.95 18.37
CA LYS A 230 0.05 -2.31 19.15
C LYS A 230 -0.85 -1.46 18.26
N GLY A 231 -0.26 -0.67 17.35
CA GLY A 231 -1.02 0.10 16.36
C GLY A 231 -1.85 -0.81 15.46
N GLN A 232 -1.27 -1.94 14.99
CA GLN A 232 -2.02 -2.94 14.22
C GLN A 232 -3.23 -3.48 15.00
N ARG A 233 -3.10 -3.71 16.30
CA ARG A 233 -4.21 -4.12 17.18
C ARG A 233 -5.31 -3.05 17.25
N ILE A 234 -4.96 -1.79 17.34
CA ILE A 234 -5.92 -0.69 17.36
C ILE A 234 -6.71 -0.63 16.04
N VAL A 235 -6.01 -0.76 14.92
CA VAL A 235 -6.65 -0.81 13.59
C VAL A 235 -7.59 -2.02 13.47
N ALA A 236 -7.18 -3.20 13.97
CA ALA A 236 -8.03 -4.39 13.99
C ALA A 236 -9.34 -4.17 14.75
N ASN A 237 -9.27 -3.51 15.91
CA ASN A 237 -10.44 -3.18 16.72
C ASN A 237 -11.40 -2.23 15.98
N VAL A 238 -10.85 -1.29 15.21
CA VAL A 238 -11.66 -0.41 14.34
C VAL A 238 -12.32 -1.21 13.22
N MET A 239 -11.59 -2.08 12.55
CA MET A 239 -12.15 -2.98 11.52
C MET A 239 -13.30 -3.82 12.08
N GLU A 240 -13.13 -4.40 13.27
CA GLU A 240 -14.20 -5.17 13.93
C GLU A 240 -15.43 -4.29 14.20
N LYS A 241 -15.24 -3.10 14.74
CA LYS A 241 -16.34 -2.15 15.02
C LYS A 241 -17.13 -1.79 13.76
N GLU A 242 -16.42 -1.51 12.66
CA GLU A 242 -17.04 -1.09 11.40
C GLU A 242 -17.79 -2.23 10.70
N PHE A 243 -17.35 -3.49 10.85
CA PHE A 243 -17.95 -4.65 10.18
C PHE A 243 -18.71 -5.63 11.10
N LYS A 244 -18.84 -5.34 12.41
CA LYS A 244 -19.54 -6.23 13.38
C LYS A 244 -20.97 -6.59 13.00
N TRP A 245 -21.66 -5.76 12.25
CA TRP A 245 -23.02 -5.99 11.79
C TRP A 245 -23.15 -7.08 10.72
N LEU A 246 -22.03 -7.53 10.17
CA LEU A 246 -21.94 -8.65 9.22
C LEU A 246 -21.83 -10.03 9.92
N LYS A 247 -21.63 -10.06 11.23
CA LYS A 247 -21.51 -11.30 12.02
C LYS A 247 -22.75 -12.17 11.98
#